data_808d788ae0a5e545222381d3e10c090f
#
_entry.id   808d788ae0a5e545222381d3e10c090f
#
_cell.length_a   1.000
_cell.length_b   1.000
_cell.length_c   1.000
_cell.angle_alpha   90.00
_cell.angle_beta   90.00
_cell.angle_gamma   90.00
#
_symmetry.space_group_name_H-M   'P 1'
#
loop_
_entity.id
_entity.type
_entity.pdbx_description
1 polymer ?
#
loop_
_entity_poly.entity_id
_entity_poly.type
_entity_poly.pdbx_seq_one_letter_code
_entity_poly.pdbx_strand_id
1 'polypeptide(L)' 'MIAFKQIKMKNNDMLKPYTVHYRDFQNIRLENCFYAFDAYEARTLAMEFNKFINEHPNSIDLIRCEK' A
#
# COMPACT_ATOMS: atom_id res chain seq x y z
N MET A 1 13.52 6.58 7.13
CA MET A 1 12.78 6.24 6.70
C MET A 1 12.12 6.44 5.41
N ILE A 2 11.48 5.60 5.00
CA ILE A 2 10.98 5.63 3.78
C ILE A 2 10.04 6.65 3.45
N ALA A 3 9.34 7.05 4.38
CA ALA A 3 8.34 8.03 4.16
C ALA A 3 8.85 9.25 3.50
N PHE A 4 10.09 9.50 3.61
CA PHE A 4 10.58 10.69 3.06
C PHE A 4 10.42 10.81 1.61
N LYS A 5 10.34 9.75 0.91
CA LYS A 5 10.21 9.87 -0.46
C LYS A 5 9.00 10.57 -0.86
N GLN A 6 8.02 10.51 -0.09
CA GLN A 6 6.82 11.11 -0.47
C GLN A 6 6.79 12.55 -0.39
N ILE A 7 7.74 13.11 0.25
CA ILE A 7 7.77 14.49 0.39
C ILE A 7 8.12 15.15 -0.88
N LYS A 8 8.69 14.44 -1.81
CA LYS A 8 9.03 15.08 -2.99
C LYS A 8 7.89 15.21 -3.92
N MET A 9 6.75 15.43 -3.48
CA MET A 9 5.63 15.50 -4.31
C MET A 9 5.59 16.72 -5.15
N LYS A 10 4.94 16.66 -6.26
CA LYS A 10 4.77 17.76 -7.07
C LYS A 10 3.68 18.56 -6.63
N ASN A 11 3.53 19.68 -7.14
CA ASN A 11 2.59 20.59 -6.67
C ASN A 11 1.23 20.11 -6.64
N ASN A 12 0.71 19.51 -7.59
CA ASN A 12 -0.66 19.11 -7.57
C ASN A 12 -0.90 17.76 -7.07
N ASP A 13 0.10 17.07 -6.71
CA ASP A 13 -0.06 15.73 -6.26
C ASP A 13 -0.47 15.73 -4.83
N MET A 14 -1.44 14.96 -4.50
CA MET A 14 -1.86 14.84 -3.13
C MET A 14 -1.90 13.40 -2.76
N LEU A 15 -1.51 13.13 -1.54
CA LEU A 15 -1.57 11.77 -1.04
C LEU A 15 -3.00 11.43 -0.72
N LYS A 16 -3.41 10.24 -1.07
CA LYS A 16 -4.74 9.78 -0.80
C LYS A 16 -4.65 8.53 0.01
N PRO A 17 -5.64 8.26 0.86
CA PRO A 17 -5.61 7.04 1.65
C PRO A 17 -6.01 5.84 0.83
N TYR A 18 -5.21 4.81 0.89
CA TYR A 18 -5.52 3.58 0.19
C TYR A 18 -5.52 2.44 1.20
N THR A 19 -6.43 1.50 1.01
CA THR A 19 -6.45 0.31 1.83
C THR A 19 -6.02 -0.86 0.96
N VAL A 20 -5.01 -1.57 1.41
CA VAL A 20 -4.52 -2.74 0.70
C VAL A 20 -5.06 -3.96 1.42
N HIS A 21 -5.92 -4.71 0.74
CA HIS A 21 -6.52 -5.91 1.30
C HIS A 21 -5.72 -7.12 0.85
N TYR A 22 -5.34 -7.96 1.77
CA TYR A 22 -4.55 -9.12 1.41
C TYR A 22 -4.89 -10.29 2.31
N ARG A 23 -4.41 -11.47 1.99
CA ARG A 23 -4.65 -12.64 2.79
C ARG A 23 -3.35 -13.22 3.24
N ASP A 24 -3.28 -13.63 4.49
CA ASP A 24 -2.05 -14.18 5.01
C ASP A 24 -1.97 -15.67 4.67
N PHE A 25 -0.97 -16.34 5.22
CA PHE A 25 -0.77 -17.74 4.88
C PHE A 25 -1.89 -18.62 5.40
N GLN A 26 -2.69 -18.15 6.32
CA GLN A 26 -3.83 -18.91 6.77
C GLN A 26 -5.09 -18.49 6.03
N ASN A 27 -4.93 -17.72 4.99
CA ASN A 27 -6.04 -17.27 4.16
C ASN A 27 -6.97 -16.33 4.94
N ILE A 28 -6.46 -15.67 5.94
CA ILE A 28 -7.23 -14.72 6.71
C ILE A 28 -7.08 -13.37 6.07
N ARG A 29 -8.21 -12.68 5.87
CA ARG A 29 -8.18 -11.40 5.22
C ARG A 29 -7.73 -10.31 6.16
N LEU A 30 -6.77 -9.53 5.73
CA LEU A 30 -6.22 -8.45 6.52
C LEU A 30 -6.13 -7.21 5.67
N GLU A 31 -5.90 -6.07 6.30
CA GLU A 31 -5.78 -4.83 5.57
C GLU A 31 -4.71 -3.95 6.14
N ASN A 32 -4.06 -3.20 5.30
CA ASN A 32 -3.13 -2.18 5.70
C ASN A 32 -3.50 -0.91 4.97
N CYS A 33 -3.37 0.23 5.64
CA CYS A 33 -3.72 1.50 5.05
C CYS A 33 -2.48 2.33 4.83
N PHE A 34 -2.39 2.96 3.68
CA PHE A 34 -1.26 3.81 3.36
C PHE A 34 -1.73 5.06 2.65
N TYR A 35 -1.00 6.14 2.82
CA TYR A 35 -1.24 7.33 2.03
C TYR A 35 -0.26 7.26 0.87
N ALA A 36 -0.80 7.36 -0.34
CA ALA A 36 0.01 7.21 -1.54
C ALA A 36 -0.58 8.07 -2.64
N PHE A 37 0.19 8.26 -3.70
CA PHE A 37 -0.30 9.06 -4.80
C PHE A 37 -1.23 8.25 -5.69
N ASP A 38 -1.04 6.97 -5.76
CA ASP A 38 -1.90 6.14 -6.58
C ASP A 38 -1.83 4.71 -6.07
N ALA A 39 -2.60 3.84 -6.68
CA ALA A 39 -2.68 2.46 -6.22
C ALA A 39 -1.36 1.73 -6.40
N TYR A 40 -0.62 2.07 -7.43
CA TYR A 40 0.65 1.39 -7.65
C TYR A 40 1.61 1.72 -6.52
N GLU A 41 1.65 2.97 -6.10
CA GLU A 41 2.51 3.33 -4.98
C GLU A 41 2.03 2.69 -3.70
N ALA A 42 0.73 2.59 -3.50
CA ALA A 42 0.21 1.95 -2.31
C ALA A 42 0.66 0.49 -2.27
N ARG A 43 0.69 -0.18 -3.42
CA ARG A 43 1.14 -1.54 -3.47
C ARG A 43 2.62 -1.62 -3.11
N THR A 44 3.41 -0.69 -3.64
CA THR A 44 4.83 -0.67 -3.33
C THR A 44 5.07 -0.45 -1.85
N LEU A 45 4.31 0.46 -1.23
CA LEU A 45 4.46 0.71 0.18
C LEU A 45 4.06 -0.52 0.98
N ALA A 46 3.02 -1.20 0.58
CA ALA A 46 2.61 -2.39 1.29
C ALA A 46 3.73 -3.42 1.26
N MET A 47 4.39 -3.55 0.12
CA MET A 47 5.48 -4.51 0.03
C MET A 47 6.67 -4.08 0.87
N GLU A 48 6.90 -2.78 0.99
CA GLU A 48 8.01 -2.30 1.79
C GLU A 48 7.77 -2.46 3.27
N PHE A 49 6.56 -2.26 3.72
CA PHE A 49 6.28 -2.28 5.14
C PHE A 49 5.72 -3.59 5.66
N ASN A 50 5.33 -4.49 4.78
CA ASN A 50 4.76 -5.75 5.21
C ASN A 50 5.56 -6.87 4.58
N LYS A 51 6.35 -7.55 5.39
CA LYS A 51 7.22 -8.57 4.88
C LYS A 51 6.47 -9.69 4.17
N PHE A 52 5.33 -10.08 4.71
CA PHE A 52 4.58 -11.15 4.08
C PHE A 52 4.15 -10.74 2.67
N ILE A 53 3.66 -9.53 2.50
CA ILE A 53 3.23 -9.06 1.20
C ILE A 53 4.42 -8.97 0.27
N ASN A 54 5.57 -8.55 0.79
CA ASN A 54 6.74 -8.44 -0.04
C ASN A 54 7.12 -9.79 -0.60
N GLU A 55 7.02 -10.80 0.20
CA GLU A 55 7.38 -12.14 -0.24
C GLU A 55 6.27 -12.83 -1.02
N HIS A 56 5.05 -12.34 -0.89
CA HIS A 56 3.91 -12.94 -1.56
C HIS A 56 3.03 -11.86 -2.16
N PRO A 57 3.51 -11.18 -3.17
CA PRO A 57 2.72 -10.05 -3.72
C PRO A 57 1.38 -10.47 -4.27
N ASN A 58 1.25 -11.72 -4.66
CA ASN A 58 -0.04 -12.17 -5.17
C ASN A 58 -1.07 -12.35 -4.07
N SER A 59 -0.67 -12.18 -2.81
CA SER A 59 -1.63 -12.27 -1.73
C SER A 59 -2.54 -11.05 -1.68
N ILE A 60 -2.18 -9.98 -2.38
CA ILE A 60 -3.03 -8.80 -2.40
C ILE A 60 -4.26 -9.07 -3.22
N ASP A 61 -5.43 -8.87 -2.61
CA ASP A 61 -6.69 -9.06 -3.28
C ASP A 61 -7.17 -7.80 -3.95
N LEU A 62 -6.99 -6.68 -3.30
CA LEU A 62 -7.61 -5.46 -3.76
C LEU A 62 -6.94 -4.26 -3.14
N ILE A 63 -6.81 -3.19 -3.88
CA ILE A 63 -6.33 -1.94 -3.34
C ILE A 63 -7.40 -0.91 -3.64
N ARG A 64 -7.95 -0.32 -2.57
CA ARG A 64 -9.03 0.61 -2.70
C ARG A 64 -8.63 1.99 -2.30
N CYS A 65 -9.02 3.00 -3.07
CA CYS A 65 -8.82 4.38 -2.68
C CYS A 65 -9.99 4.76 -1.81
N GLU A 66 -9.70 5.21 -0.61
CA GLU A 66 -10.76 5.53 0.33
C GLU A 66 -11.28 6.93 0.20
N LYS A 67 -10.76 7.70 -0.72
CA LYS A 67 -11.22 9.05 -0.83
C LYS A 67 -12.17 9.25 -1.96
#